data_afdacc30e32ee3f06937bcbffaa7844e
#
_entry.id   afdacc30e32ee3f06937bcbffaa7844e
#
_cell.length_a   1.000
_cell.length_b   1.000
_cell.length_c   1.000
_cell.angle_alpha   90.00
_cell.angle_beta   90.00
_cell.angle_gamma   90.00
#
_symmetry.space_group_name_H-M   'P 1'
#
loop_
_entity.id
_entity.type
_entity.pdbx_description
1 polymer ?
#
loop_
_entity_poly.entity_id
_entity_poly.type
_entity_poly.pdbx_seq_one_letter_code
_entity_poly.pdbx_strand_id
1 'polypeptide(L)'
;FEMPYHFEIEASFLDGKEEGDFPVTPPLEGNHGPVHVAYTYHFAYEDGTPYYPVGTTCYVWELQSEELQEETLRELAKGYFNKIRFCVFPKHYIYNFHEPISYPYEGTPCDTSEMTEKNFGEYKTVDHGNHWDFYRFNPKHFQHIEDCIQKLAALGIEADIIVMHPY
;
A
#
# COMPACT_ATOMS: atom_id res chain seq x y z
N PHE A 1 23.13 -13.66 -1.78
CA PHE A 1 23.54 -15.06 -2.07
C PHE A 1 22.66 -15.58 -3.20
N GLU A 2 23.30 -15.85 -4.36
CA GLU A 2 22.64 -16.43 -5.52
C GLU A 2 22.56 -17.95 -5.31
N MET A 3 21.37 -18.45 -4.98
CA MET A 3 21.16 -19.88 -4.81
C MET A 3 19.67 -20.22 -4.92
N PRO A 4 19.31 -21.45 -5.28
CA PRO A 4 17.95 -21.91 -5.18
C PRO A 4 17.51 -22.00 -3.71
N TYR A 5 16.30 -21.56 -3.43
CA TYR A 5 15.64 -21.70 -2.14
C TYR A 5 14.46 -22.65 -2.29
N HIS A 6 14.34 -23.55 -1.35
CA HIS A 6 13.18 -24.41 -1.22
C HIS A 6 12.24 -23.85 -0.15
N PHE A 7 10.92 -23.88 -0.41
CA PHE A 7 9.92 -23.52 0.57
C PHE A 7 8.91 -24.66 0.76
N GLU A 8 8.38 -24.75 1.95
CA GLU A 8 7.30 -25.65 2.33
C GLU A 8 6.23 -24.82 3.04
N ILE A 9 4.97 -24.98 2.63
CA ILE A 9 3.82 -24.33 3.26
C ILE A 9 2.94 -25.42 3.87
N GLU A 10 2.67 -25.30 5.17
CA GLU A 10 1.73 -26.13 5.89
C GLU A 10 0.68 -25.23 6.55
N ALA A 11 -0.58 -25.51 6.32
CA ALA A 11 -1.67 -24.76 6.94
C ALA A 11 -2.80 -25.71 7.36
N SER A 12 -3.49 -25.38 8.44
CA SER A 12 -4.55 -26.24 9.01
C SER A 12 -5.75 -26.47 8.08
N PHE A 13 -5.88 -25.69 7.01
CA PHE A 13 -6.94 -25.80 6.00
C PHE A 13 -6.45 -26.44 4.69
N LEU A 14 -5.18 -26.81 4.59
CA LEU A 14 -4.62 -27.52 3.45
C LEU A 14 -4.60 -29.03 3.71
N ASP A 15 -5.01 -29.80 2.71
CA ASP A 15 -4.87 -31.27 2.72
C ASP A 15 -3.44 -31.62 2.25
N GLY A 16 -2.48 -31.55 3.18
CA GLY A 16 -1.08 -31.84 2.89
C GLY A 16 -0.19 -30.60 2.97
N LYS A 17 0.95 -30.70 2.34
CA LYS A 17 1.95 -29.65 2.24
C LYS A 17 2.08 -29.20 0.78
N GLU A 18 2.22 -27.90 0.59
CA GLU A 18 2.62 -27.32 -0.68
C GLU A 18 4.11 -26.98 -0.61
N GLU A 19 4.86 -27.37 -1.61
CA GLU A 19 6.30 -27.11 -1.68
C GLU A 19 6.71 -26.61 -3.06
N GLY A 20 7.79 -25.84 -3.10
CA GLY A 20 8.34 -25.34 -4.35
C GLY A 20 9.74 -24.79 -4.19
N ASP A 21 10.32 -24.44 -5.33
CA ASP A 21 11.65 -23.87 -5.39
C ASP A 21 11.60 -22.53 -6.13
N PHE A 22 12.43 -21.58 -5.70
CA PHE A 22 12.67 -20.36 -6.44
C PHE A 22 14.15 -20.00 -6.44
N PRO A 23 14.69 -19.50 -7.56
CA PRO A 23 16.05 -19.01 -7.61
C PRO A 23 16.12 -17.59 -7.07
N VAL A 24 17.12 -17.29 -6.23
CA VAL A 24 17.54 -15.93 -5.95
C VAL A 24 18.58 -15.54 -6.98
N THR A 25 18.26 -14.52 -7.75
CA THR A 25 19.11 -13.98 -8.80
C THR A 25 19.86 -12.74 -8.30
N PRO A 26 20.90 -12.28 -9.02
CA PRO A 26 21.48 -10.98 -8.76
C PRO A 26 20.43 -9.87 -8.76
N PRO A 27 20.65 -8.73 -8.09
CA PRO A 27 19.78 -7.57 -8.18
C PRO A 27 19.56 -7.15 -9.64
N LEU A 28 18.34 -6.76 -9.95
CA LEU A 28 18.05 -6.14 -11.23
C LEU A 28 18.77 -4.79 -11.35
N GLU A 29 19.04 -4.35 -12.58
CA GLU A 29 19.59 -3.02 -12.85
C GLU A 29 18.72 -1.93 -12.17
N GLY A 30 19.37 -1.03 -11.43
CA GLY A 30 18.70 0.01 -10.65
C GLY A 30 18.19 -0.42 -9.27
N ASN A 31 18.34 -1.68 -8.90
CA ASN A 31 18.07 -2.14 -7.54
C ASN A 31 19.32 -1.98 -6.67
N HIS A 32 19.33 -0.93 -5.87
CA HIS A 32 20.44 -0.56 -4.99
C HIS A 32 20.44 -1.28 -3.63
N GLY A 33 19.47 -2.17 -3.40
CA GLY A 33 19.28 -2.85 -2.11
C GLY A 33 18.57 -2.00 -1.06
N PRO A 34 18.46 -2.48 0.18
CA PRO A 34 17.80 -1.77 1.27
C PRO A 34 18.55 -0.49 1.67
N VAL A 35 17.79 0.45 2.23
CA VAL A 35 18.34 1.70 2.77
C VAL A 35 18.77 1.49 4.21
N HIS A 36 19.93 2.04 4.58
CA HIS A 36 20.45 2.03 5.93
C HIS A 36 21.01 3.41 6.34
N VAL A 37 21.27 3.59 7.65
CA VAL A 37 21.92 4.79 8.16
C VAL A 37 23.41 4.73 7.82
N ALA A 38 23.89 5.75 7.10
CA ALA A 38 25.26 5.90 6.69
C ALA A 38 25.86 7.18 7.32
N TYR A 39 27.17 7.15 7.63
CA TYR A 39 27.90 8.32 8.14
C TYR A 39 27.21 9.02 9.32
N THR A 40 26.56 8.28 10.18
CA THR A 40 25.85 8.73 11.40
C THR A 40 24.54 9.51 11.13
N TYR A 41 24.52 10.37 10.13
CA TYR A 41 23.40 11.33 9.90
C TYR A 41 22.80 11.28 8.48
N HIS A 42 23.26 10.36 7.65
CA HIS A 42 22.81 10.21 6.28
C HIS A 42 22.18 8.85 6.03
N PHE A 43 21.54 8.71 4.88
CA PHE A 43 21.05 7.44 4.40
C PHE A 43 21.78 7.04 3.13
N ALA A 44 22.00 5.75 2.96
CA ALA A 44 22.52 5.17 1.74
C ALA A 44 21.84 3.83 1.48
N TYR A 45 21.83 3.43 0.22
CA TYR A 45 21.50 2.06 -0.16
C TYR A 45 22.64 1.10 0.19
N GLU A 46 22.35 -0.21 0.19
CA GLU A 46 23.32 -1.26 0.51
C GLU A 46 24.57 -1.22 -0.38
N ASP A 47 24.43 -0.82 -1.62
CA ASP A 47 25.54 -0.66 -2.57
C ASP A 47 26.37 0.62 -2.35
N GLY A 48 26.04 1.43 -1.36
CA GLY A 48 26.70 2.69 -1.03
C GLY A 48 26.20 3.91 -1.78
N THR A 49 25.23 3.76 -2.68
CA THR A 49 24.59 4.90 -3.35
C THR A 49 23.87 5.78 -2.34
N PRO A 50 24.12 7.11 -2.30
CA PRO A 50 23.41 7.99 -1.38
C PRO A 50 21.89 7.98 -1.58
N TYR A 51 21.15 7.98 -0.47
CA TYR A 51 19.69 8.06 -0.49
C TYR A 51 19.19 9.38 0.09
N TYR A 52 18.48 10.15 -0.72
CA TYR A 52 17.91 11.44 -0.33
C TYR A 52 16.38 11.36 -0.41
N PRO A 53 15.69 10.98 0.69
CA PRO A 53 14.24 10.86 0.68
C PRO A 53 13.56 12.22 0.55
N VAL A 54 12.83 12.42 -0.53
CA VAL A 54 11.93 13.56 -0.72
C VAL A 54 10.52 13.00 -0.88
N GLY A 55 9.78 12.98 0.22
CA GLY A 55 8.48 12.30 0.28
C GLY A 55 7.30 13.24 0.40
N THR A 56 6.14 12.72 0.04
CA THR A 56 4.84 13.32 0.34
C THR A 56 3.89 12.29 0.92
N THR A 57 2.76 12.73 1.42
CA THR A 57 1.73 11.87 1.99
C THR A 57 0.43 12.04 1.23
N CYS A 58 -0.11 10.91 0.73
CA CYS A 58 -1.41 10.83 0.07
C CYS A 58 -2.13 9.60 0.61
N TYR A 59 -2.67 9.66 1.80
CA TYR A 59 -3.10 8.52 2.61
C TYR A 59 -4.00 7.50 1.93
N VAL A 60 -4.82 7.91 0.99
CA VAL A 60 -5.83 7.06 0.34
C VAL A 60 -5.94 7.34 -1.16
N TRP A 61 -4.87 7.78 -1.80
CA TRP A 61 -4.88 8.13 -3.22
C TRP A 61 -5.26 6.94 -4.11
N GLU A 62 -4.80 5.75 -3.76
CA GLU A 62 -5.03 4.49 -4.46
C GLU A 62 -6.47 3.98 -4.32
N LEU A 63 -7.23 4.52 -3.37
CA LEU A 63 -8.63 4.17 -3.10
C LEU A 63 -9.62 5.22 -3.62
N GLN A 64 -9.14 6.22 -4.33
CA GLN A 64 -9.94 7.24 -5.01
C GLN A 64 -10.43 6.75 -6.37
N SER A 65 -11.21 7.59 -7.07
CA SER A 65 -11.59 7.31 -8.45
C SER A 65 -10.36 7.15 -9.36
N GLU A 66 -10.47 6.37 -10.40
CA GLU A 66 -9.39 6.15 -11.36
C GLU A 66 -8.83 7.47 -11.92
N GLU A 67 -9.71 8.43 -12.22
CA GLU A 67 -9.30 9.77 -12.70
C GLU A 67 -8.40 10.49 -11.70
N LEU A 68 -8.74 10.45 -10.40
CA LEU A 68 -7.96 11.10 -9.35
C LEU A 68 -6.65 10.36 -9.08
N GLN A 69 -6.65 9.03 -9.18
CA GLN A 69 -5.42 8.24 -9.09
C GLN A 69 -4.45 8.61 -10.20
N GLU A 70 -4.91 8.68 -11.44
CA GLU A 70 -4.08 9.06 -12.58
C GLU A 70 -3.61 10.51 -12.52
N GLU A 71 -4.44 11.43 -12.05
CA GLU A 71 -4.04 12.80 -11.81
C GLU A 71 -2.93 12.88 -10.77
N THR A 72 -3.06 12.15 -9.67
CA THR A 72 -2.04 12.04 -8.62
C THR A 72 -0.71 11.55 -9.20
N LEU A 73 -0.71 10.49 -10.00
CA LEU A 73 0.49 9.97 -10.65
C LEU A 73 1.12 10.99 -11.61
N ARG A 74 0.29 11.71 -12.37
CA ARG A 74 0.79 12.78 -13.27
C ARG A 74 1.45 13.94 -12.51
N GLU A 75 0.88 14.33 -11.37
CA GLU A 75 1.46 15.38 -10.54
C GLU A 75 2.74 14.91 -9.84
N LEU A 76 2.77 13.68 -9.34
CA LEU A 76 3.98 13.09 -8.77
C LEU A 76 5.11 13.00 -9.80
N ALA A 77 4.81 12.64 -11.05
CA ALA A 77 5.79 12.56 -12.13
C ALA A 77 6.43 13.91 -12.50
N LYS A 78 5.75 15.02 -12.24
CA LYS A 78 6.29 16.38 -12.46
C LYS A 78 7.12 16.89 -11.30
N GLY A 79 6.93 16.31 -10.10
CA GLY A 79 7.61 16.72 -8.89
C GLY A 79 8.98 16.07 -8.73
N TYR A 80 9.60 16.38 -7.59
CA TYR A 80 10.89 15.80 -7.21
C TYR A 80 10.74 14.74 -6.12
N PHE A 81 9.52 14.18 -5.99
CA PHE A 81 9.26 13.16 -4.99
C PHE A 81 9.81 11.82 -5.46
N ASN A 82 10.53 11.15 -4.57
CA ASN A 82 10.96 9.77 -4.75
C ASN A 82 10.33 8.82 -3.71
N LYS A 83 9.38 9.33 -2.92
CA LYS A 83 8.68 8.55 -1.90
C LYS A 83 7.27 9.08 -1.67
N ILE A 84 6.30 8.18 -1.56
CA ILE A 84 4.91 8.51 -1.20
C ILE A 84 4.44 7.60 -0.06
N ARG A 85 3.80 8.20 0.95
CA ARG A 85 3.19 7.47 2.07
C ARG A 85 1.70 7.36 1.89
N PHE A 86 1.17 6.14 2.02
CA PHE A 86 -0.26 5.87 1.96
C PHE A 86 -0.68 4.66 2.82
N CYS A 87 -2.00 4.47 3.01
CA CYS A 87 -2.57 3.45 3.87
C CYS A 87 -3.09 2.28 3.04
N VAL A 88 -2.86 1.03 3.49
CA VAL A 88 -3.50 -0.16 2.91
C VAL A 88 -5.00 -0.20 3.23
N PHE A 89 -5.38 0.23 4.44
CA PHE A 89 -6.76 0.25 4.88
C PHE A 89 -7.40 1.61 4.63
N PRO A 90 -8.67 1.65 4.20
CA PRO A 90 -9.41 2.89 4.00
C PRO A 90 -9.40 3.78 5.23
N LYS A 91 -9.35 5.08 5.00
CA LYS A 91 -9.34 6.08 6.06
C LYS A 91 -10.19 7.27 5.67
N HIS A 92 -11.15 7.61 6.53
CA HIS A 92 -11.86 8.88 6.46
C HIS A 92 -11.15 9.94 7.31
N TYR A 93 -11.03 11.14 6.79
CA TYR A 93 -10.51 12.30 7.50
C TYR A 93 -11.00 13.59 6.83
N ILE A 94 -10.72 14.74 7.41
CA ILE A 94 -11.29 16.03 6.99
C ILE A 94 -11.14 16.36 5.49
N TYR A 95 -10.15 15.77 4.81
CA TYR A 95 -9.93 15.94 3.38
C TYR A 95 -10.39 14.75 2.53
N ASN A 96 -10.93 13.72 3.17
CA ASN A 96 -11.42 12.51 2.50
C ASN A 96 -12.52 11.84 3.32
N PHE A 97 -13.77 12.19 3.05
CA PHE A 97 -14.95 11.61 3.67
C PHE A 97 -15.74 10.70 2.72
N HIS A 98 -15.21 10.48 1.51
CA HIS A 98 -15.82 9.61 0.53
C HIS A 98 -15.49 8.14 0.80
N GLU A 99 -16.41 7.27 0.38
CA GLU A 99 -16.16 5.83 0.39
C GLU A 99 -15.04 5.45 -0.57
N PRO A 100 -14.18 4.47 -0.20
CA PRO A 100 -13.15 3.97 -1.08
C PRO A 100 -13.74 3.11 -2.20
N ILE A 101 -12.98 2.93 -3.27
CA ILE A 101 -13.39 2.07 -4.40
C ILE A 101 -13.42 0.57 -4.03
N SER A 102 -12.72 0.18 -2.98
CA SER A 102 -12.68 -1.20 -2.48
C SER A 102 -12.29 -1.27 -1.02
N TYR A 103 -12.54 -2.41 -0.41
CA TYR A 103 -12.22 -2.72 0.97
C TYR A 103 -11.34 -3.96 1.09
N PRO A 104 -10.49 -4.05 2.12
CA PRO A 104 -9.55 -5.16 2.30
C PRO A 104 -10.21 -6.47 2.72
N TYR A 105 -11.44 -6.42 3.25
CA TYR A 105 -12.21 -7.60 3.66
C TYR A 105 -13.48 -7.74 2.83
N GLU A 106 -13.96 -8.98 2.74
CA GLU A 106 -15.29 -9.25 2.21
C GLU A 106 -16.36 -8.77 3.19
N GLY A 107 -17.48 -8.31 2.68
CA GLY A 107 -18.59 -7.86 3.51
C GLY A 107 -19.35 -6.70 2.92
N THR A 108 -20.13 -6.05 3.78
CA THR A 108 -20.95 -4.90 3.40
C THR A 108 -20.51 -3.67 4.18
N PRO A 109 -20.11 -2.58 3.52
CA PRO A 109 -19.83 -1.32 4.17
C PRO A 109 -21.10 -0.69 4.76
N CYS A 110 -20.91 0.28 5.64
CA CYS A 110 -22.03 1.09 6.12
C CYS A 110 -22.64 1.92 4.99
N ASP A 111 -23.90 2.30 5.16
CA ASP A 111 -24.53 3.27 4.28
C ASP A 111 -24.04 4.69 4.62
N THR A 112 -23.32 5.29 3.69
CA THR A 112 -22.79 6.65 3.80
C THR A 112 -23.48 7.63 2.85
N SER A 113 -24.63 7.26 2.29
CA SER A 113 -25.36 8.08 1.32
C SER A 113 -25.70 9.50 1.80
N GLU A 114 -25.81 9.70 3.11
CA GLU A 114 -26.05 10.99 3.73
C GLU A 114 -24.78 11.67 4.25
N MET A 115 -23.62 11.05 4.11
CA MET A 115 -22.35 11.62 4.58
C MET A 115 -21.93 12.82 3.73
N THR A 116 -21.59 13.90 4.42
CA THR A 116 -21.14 15.15 3.82
C THR A 116 -19.90 15.65 4.54
N GLU A 117 -19.21 16.62 3.93
CA GLU A 117 -18.08 17.32 4.59
C GLU A 117 -18.44 17.87 5.98
N LYS A 118 -19.69 18.25 6.18
CA LYS A 118 -20.14 18.87 7.43
C LYS A 118 -20.42 17.87 8.55
N ASN A 119 -20.87 16.67 8.19
CA ASN A 119 -21.33 15.68 9.17
C ASN A 119 -20.46 14.43 9.30
N PHE A 120 -19.44 14.26 8.42
CA PHE A 120 -18.64 13.02 8.44
C PHE A 120 -17.95 12.75 9.79
N GLY A 121 -17.58 13.78 10.55
CA GLY A 121 -17.01 13.64 11.89
C GLY A 121 -17.98 13.08 12.94
N GLU A 122 -19.28 13.14 12.67
CA GLU A 122 -20.35 12.57 13.48
C GLU A 122 -20.69 11.14 13.04
N TYR A 123 -20.31 10.79 11.82
CA TYR A 123 -20.44 9.44 11.27
C TYR A 123 -19.45 8.52 11.98
N LYS A 124 -19.88 8.00 13.08
CA LYS A 124 -19.15 6.99 13.82
C LYS A 124 -19.30 5.67 13.09
N THR A 125 -18.37 5.43 12.21
CA THR A 125 -18.33 4.31 11.28
C THR A 125 -18.57 2.94 11.91
N VAL A 126 -18.35 2.80 13.20
CA VAL A 126 -18.45 1.52 13.91
C VAL A 126 -19.89 1.01 14.00
N ASP A 127 -20.88 1.89 14.02
CA ASP A 127 -22.28 1.53 14.37
C ASP A 127 -23.26 1.66 13.20
N HIS A 128 -22.78 2.02 11.99
CA HIS A 128 -23.65 2.30 10.84
C HIS A 128 -23.85 1.12 9.87
N GLY A 129 -23.93 -0.11 10.40
CA GLY A 129 -24.30 -1.28 9.61
C GLY A 129 -23.15 -1.95 8.85
N ASN A 130 -21.91 -1.72 9.27
CA ASN A 130 -20.78 -2.47 8.76
C ASN A 130 -20.89 -3.95 9.12
N HIS A 131 -20.79 -4.82 8.11
CA HIS A 131 -20.83 -6.27 8.24
C HIS A 131 -19.64 -6.89 7.53
N TRP A 132 -18.46 -6.90 8.19
CA TRP A 132 -17.23 -7.42 7.64
C TRP A 132 -16.99 -8.87 8.07
N ASP A 133 -16.57 -9.70 7.11
CA ASP A 133 -16.00 -11.01 7.37
C ASP A 133 -14.47 -10.89 7.53
N PHE A 134 -13.98 -10.68 8.72
CA PHE A 134 -12.55 -10.52 9.02
C PHE A 134 -11.72 -11.80 8.81
N TYR A 135 -12.33 -12.93 8.49
CA TYR A 135 -11.63 -14.15 8.11
C TYR A 135 -11.43 -14.27 6.60
N ARG A 136 -12.00 -13.34 5.82
CA ARG A 136 -11.91 -13.37 4.36
C ARG A 136 -11.39 -12.05 3.83
N PHE A 137 -10.14 -12.09 3.38
CA PHE A 137 -9.56 -10.96 2.65
C PHE A 137 -10.17 -10.84 1.25
N ASN A 138 -10.22 -9.61 0.76
CA ASN A 138 -10.59 -9.31 -0.63
C ASN A 138 -9.34 -9.28 -1.52
N PRO A 139 -9.02 -10.33 -2.28
CA PRO A 139 -7.80 -10.37 -3.08
C PRO A 139 -7.71 -9.24 -4.11
N LYS A 140 -8.85 -8.78 -4.66
CA LYS A 140 -8.88 -7.70 -5.65
C LYS A 140 -8.41 -6.36 -5.08
N HIS A 141 -8.70 -6.10 -3.80
CA HIS A 141 -8.19 -4.92 -3.11
C HIS A 141 -6.67 -4.91 -3.07
N PHE A 142 -6.05 -6.03 -2.68
CA PHE A 142 -4.60 -6.14 -2.60
C PHE A 142 -3.94 -6.15 -3.97
N GLN A 143 -4.52 -6.80 -4.97
CA GLN A 143 -4.05 -6.73 -6.37
C GLN A 143 -4.04 -5.30 -6.89
N HIS A 144 -5.08 -4.51 -6.58
CA HIS A 144 -5.13 -3.10 -6.96
C HIS A 144 -4.00 -2.29 -6.27
N ILE A 145 -3.72 -2.55 -4.99
CA ILE A 145 -2.60 -1.90 -4.29
C ILE A 145 -1.26 -2.27 -4.93
N GLU A 146 -1.07 -3.54 -5.31
CA GLU A 146 0.14 -3.98 -6.03
C GLU A 146 0.29 -3.25 -7.37
N ASP A 147 -0.78 -3.11 -8.14
CA ASP A 147 -0.79 -2.35 -9.40
C ASP A 147 -0.40 -0.88 -9.17
N CYS A 148 -0.93 -0.26 -8.11
CA CYS A 148 -0.56 1.10 -7.72
C CYS A 148 0.92 1.22 -7.35
N ILE A 149 1.47 0.25 -6.61
CA ILE A 149 2.90 0.21 -6.27
C ILE A 149 3.75 0.07 -7.54
N GLN A 150 3.34 -0.77 -8.49
CA GLN A 150 4.05 -0.91 -9.77
C GLN A 150 4.05 0.38 -10.58
N LYS A 151 2.92 1.11 -10.61
CA LYS A 151 2.83 2.44 -11.26
C LYS A 151 3.78 3.46 -10.60
N LEU A 152 3.87 3.47 -9.27
CA LEU A 152 4.84 4.31 -8.55
C LEU A 152 6.29 3.91 -8.86
N ALA A 153 6.59 2.63 -8.85
CA ALA A 153 7.93 2.11 -9.17
C ALA A 153 8.36 2.49 -10.59
N ALA A 154 7.44 2.48 -11.56
CA ALA A 154 7.71 2.93 -12.93
C ALA A 154 8.07 4.43 -13.02
N LEU A 155 7.69 5.24 -12.03
CA LEU A 155 8.06 6.64 -11.89
C LEU A 155 9.32 6.86 -11.03
N GLY A 156 9.94 5.78 -10.52
CA GLY A 156 11.06 5.86 -9.57
C GLY A 156 10.64 6.32 -8.17
N ILE A 157 9.39 6.09 -7.79
CA ILE A 157 8.82 6.52 -6.51
C ILE A 157 8.62 5.30 -5.61
N GLU A 158 9.19 5.34 -4.42
CA GLU A 158 9.03 4.30 -3.39
C GLU A 158 7.69 4.42 -2.68
N ALA A 159 7.04 3.29 -2.47
CA ALA A 159 5.83 3.18 -1.66
C ALA A 159 6.20 3.00 -0.17
N ASP A 160 5.83 3.98 0.66
CA ASP A 160 5.95 3.92 2.14
C ASP A 160 4.56 3.56 2.70
N ILE A 161 4.36 2.27 2.98
CA ILE A 161 3.05 1.69 3.24
C ILE A 161 2.72 1.68 4.72
N ILE A 162 1.59 2.29 5.10
CA ILE A 162 1.00 2.16 6.42
C ILE A 162 0.06 0.97 6.41
N VAL A 163 0.48 -0.15 6.96
CA VAL A 163 -0.32 -1.39 7.00
C VAL A 163 -1.53 -1.21 7.91
N MET A 164 -1.32 -0.65 9.10
CA MET A 164 -2.38 -0.43 10.10
C MET A 164 -2.28 0.98 10.65
N HIS A 165 -3.41 1.62 10.85
CA HIS A 165 -3.49 2.90 11.53
C HIS A 165 -4.56 2.84 12.63
N PRO A 166 -4.35 3.48 13.80
CA PRO A 166 -5.22 3.32 14.97
C PRO A 166 -6.42 4.29 15.01
N TYR A 167 -6.66 5.09 13.99
CA TYR A 167 -7.66 6.16 13.96
C TYR A 167 -8.28 6.35 12.58
#